data_aea56f6a48d771e077cf172414ce4872
#
_entry.id   aea56f6a48d771e077cf172414ce4872
#
_cell.length_a   1.000
_cell.length_b   1.000
_cell.length_c   1.000
_cell.angle_alpha   90.00
_cell.angle_beta   90.00
_cell.angle_gamma   90.00
#
_symmetry.space_group_name_H-M   'P 1'
#
loop_
_entity.id
_entity.type
_entity.pdbx_description
1 polymer ?
#
loop_
_entity_poly.entity_id
_entity_poly.type
_entity_poly.pdbx_seq_one_letter_code
_entity_poly.pdbx_strand_id
1 'polypeptide(L)'
;VTQNFFDFNSVKNDEIVISHENEDILYLLENLTCQLSYITGSSKSGKSTLVNKYAKIHKAQIISDQSDLLFSIDKKFYFIDQNLSKFNTELLFHFVQNIITHNYTLYIFSEFDHSQKPTGLLDLDSRLSLFNKFNLNEPDDQLTINLLKKFLKINSITINETIIVELPKYINRTYLGIYNCANDINHLLYNNNHNINLKLIKDFYNAI
;
A
#
# COMPACT_ATOMS: atom_id res chain seq x y z
N VAL A 1 5.78 13.44 -32.96
CA VAL A 1 6.18 12.34 -32.08
C VAL A 1 5.34 12.50 -30.83
N THR A 2 4.27 11.69 -30.70
CA THR A 2 3.41 11.65 -29.52
C THR A 2 4.20 10.99 -28.42
N GLN A 3 4.71 11.77 -27.48
CA GLN A 3 5.32 11.25 -26.26
C GLN A 3 4.20 10.74 -25.35
N ASN A 4 4.18 9.44 -25.12
CA ASN A 4 3.20 8.81 -24.25
C ASN A 4 3.37 9.33 -22.81
N PHE A 5 2.28 9.78 -22.21
CA PHE A 5 2.21 10.03 -20.77
C PHE A 5 2.64 8.76 -20.03
N PHE A 6 3.61 8.89 -19.13
CA PHE A 6 3.96 7.77 -18.26
C PHE A 6 2.81 7.51 -17.27
N ASP A 7 2.18 6.36 -17.41
CA ASP A 7 1.19 5.89 -16.43
C ASP A 7 1.93 5.30 -15.24
N PHE A 8 1.82 5.95 -14.07
CA PHE A 8 2.40 5.49 -12.81
C PHE A 8 1.92 4.09 -12.39
N ASN A 9 0.80 3.62 -12.95
CA ASN A 9 0.26 2.28 -12.67
C ASN A 9 1.01 1.16 -13.40
N SER A 10 1.82 1.49 -14.42
CA SER A 10 2.48 0.49 -15.28
C SER A 10 3.86 0.02 -14.80
N VAL A 11 4.51 0.76 -13.88
CA VAL A 11 5.86 0.42 -13.40
C VAL A 11 5.76 -0.38 -12.11
N LYS A 12 5.92 -1.70 -12.21
CA LYS A 12 6.08 -2.59 -11.05
C LYS A 12 7.48 -2.39 -10.45
N ASN A 13 7.62 -1.45 -9.53
CA ASN A 13 8.82 -1.31 -8.73
C ASN A 13 8.58 -1.92 -7.36
N ASP A 14 9.15 -3.09 -7.11
CA ASP A 14 9.05 -3.84 -5.84
C ASP A 14 9.97 -3.24 -4.74
N GLU A 15 10.62 -2.10 -4.99
CA GLU A 15 11.47 -1.43 -4.03
C GLU A 15 10.62 -0.82 -2.91
N ILE A 16 10.89 -1.21 -1.67
CA ILE A 16 10.23 -0.69 -0.48
C ILE A 16 11.12 0.38 0.14
N VAL A 17 10.54 1.55 0.44
CA VAL A 17 11.22 2.58 1.22
C VAL A 17 11.08 2.21 2.69
N ILE A 18 12.20 1.93 3.34
CA ILE A 18 12.25 1.59 4.76
C ILE A 18 12.28 2.89 5.57
N SER A 19 11.47 2.94 6.62
CA SER A 19 11.43 4.02 7.58
C SER A 19 11.03 3.46 8.95
N HIS A 20 11.20 4.24 10.00
CA HIS A 20 10.74 3.88 11.33
C HIS A 20 9.23 3.59 11.37
N GLU A 21 8.45 4.26 10.54
CA GLU A 21 6.98 4.10 10.47
C GLU A 21 6.53 2.73 9.93
N ASN A 22 7.39 2.00 9.22
CA ASN A 22 7.05 0.71 8.62
C ASN A 22 7.97 -0.46 9.03
N GLU A 23 8.98 -0.21 9.85
CA GLU A 23 10.00 -1.19 10.23
C GLU A 23 9.41 -2.42 10.92
N ASP A 24 8.49 -2.23 11.85
CA ASP A 24 7.82 -3.32 12.57
C ASP A 24 7.03 -4.25 11.62
N ILE A 25 6.35 -3.66 10.64
CA ILE A 25 5.58 -4.42 9.65
C ILE A 25 6.54 -5.17 8.71
N LEU A 26 7.64 -4.56 8.32
CA LEU A 26 8.66 -5.23 7.51
C LEU A 26 9.28 -6.41 8.27
N TYR A 27 9.61 -6.23 9.54
CA TYR A 27 10.11 -7.30 10.40
C TYR A 27 9.08 -8.44 10.55
N LEU A 28 7.80 -8.09 10.78
CA LEU A 28 6.70 -9.05 10.80
C LEU A 28 6.63 -9.87 9.51
N LEU A 29 6.69 -9.20 8.36
CA LEU A 29 6.56 -9.84 7.05
C LEU A 29 7.78 -10.67 6.66
N GLU A 30 8.98 -10.27 7.09
CA GLU A 30 10.20 -11.02 6.84
C GLU A 30 10.24 -12.32 7.64
N ASN A 31 9.81 -12.28 8.90
CA ASN A 31 9.96 -13.40 9.84
C ASN A 31 8.68 -14.17 10.09
N LEU A 32 7.53 -13.72 9.59
CA LEU A 32 6.19 -14.30 9.83
C LEU A 32 5.93 -14.56 11.34
N THR A 33 6.28 -13.57 12.18
CA THR A 33 6.27 -13.70 13.65
C THR A 33 4.90 -13.90 14.25
N CYS A 34 3.83 -13.52 13.54
CA CYS A 34 2.45 -13.74 13.94
C CYS A 34 1.75 -14.64 12.94
N GLN A 35 0.90 -15.53 13.40
CA GLN A 35 0.14 -16.43 12.53
C GLN A 35 -1.02 -15.72 11.83
N LEU A 36 -1.78 -14.92 12.58
CA LEU A 36 -2.94 -14.18 12.09
C LEU A 36 -2.67 -12.70 12.26
N SER A 37 -2.62 -11.95 11.17
CA SER A 37 -2.28 -10.53 11.18
C SER A 37 -3.21 -9.72 10.28
N TYR A 38 -3.64 -8.57 10.78
CA TYR A 38 -4.44 -7.61 10.06
C TYR A 38 -3.62 -6.33 9.89
N ILE A 39 -3.24 -6.01 8.66
CA ILE A 39 -2.38 -4.87 8.33
C ILE A 39 -3.24 -3.82 7.64
N THR A 40 -3.46 -2.71 8.31
CA THR A 40 -4.23 -1.58 7.77
C THR A 40 -3.31 -0.47 7.26
N GLY A 41 -3.83 0.35 6.39
CA GLY A 41 -3.14 1.53 5.89
C GLY A 41 -3.96 2.24 4.83
N SER A 42 -3.76 3.53 4.67
CA SER A 42 -4.47 4.35 3.69
C SER A 42 -4.22 3.92 2.24
N SER A 43 -5.00 4.47 1.31
CA SER A 43 -4.79 4.25 -0.12
C SER A 43 -3.37 4.68 -0.52
N LYS A 44 -2.73 3.91 -1.45
CA LYS A 44 -1.35 4.14 -1.90
C LYS A 44 -0.24 3.92 -0.85
N SER A 45 -0.54 3.41 0.35
CA SER A 45 0.47 3.13 1.40
C SER A 45 1.44 1.99 1.07
N GLY A 46 1.32 1.35 -0.07
CA GLY A 46 2.22 0.29 -0.52
C GLY A 46 1.82 -1.12 -0.11
N LYS A 47 0.61 -1.34 0.44
CA LYS A 47 0.11 -2.67 0.83
C LYS A 47 0.30 -3.72 -0.25
N SER A 48 -0.18 -3.47 -1.47
CA SER A 48 -0.04 -4.41 -2.59
C SER A 48 1.42 -4.64 -3.00
N THR A 49 2.30 -3.66 -2.82
CA THR A 49 3.75 -3.83 -3.03
C THR A 49 4.33 -4.80 -2.01
N LEU A 50 3.96 -4.65 -0.72
CA LEU A 50 4.36 -5.56 0.35
C LEU A 50 3.84 -6.97 0.07
N VAL A 51 2.54 -7.11 -0.24
CA VAL A 51 1.92 -8.41 -0.58
C VAL A 51 2.68 -9.08 -1.71
N ASN A 52 2.91 -8.40 -2.83
CA ASN A 52 3.58 -8.98 -4.00
C ASN A 52 5.01 -9.41 -3.71
N LYS A 53 5.77 -8.61 -2.93
CA LYS A 53 7.15 -8.95 -2.55
C LYS A 53 7.19 -10.16 -1.62
N TYR A 54 6.45 -10.12 -0.52
CA TYR A 54 6.53 -11.14 0.53
C TYR A 54 5.78 -12.42 0.16
N ALA A 55 4.75 -12.35 -0.68
CA ALA A 55 4.14 -13.56 -1.24
C ALA A 55 5.13 -14.37 -2.09
N LYS A 56 5.99 -13.70 -2.85
CA LYS A 56 7.07 -14.38 -3.61
C LYS A 56 8.09 -15.03 -2.68
N ILE A 57 8.53 -14.30 -1.64
CA ILE A 57 9.55 -14.78 -0.68
C ILE A 57 9.04 -16.02 0.07
N HIS A 58 7.82 -15.98 0.59
CA HIS A 58 7.24 -17.04 1.42
C HIS A 58 6.45 -18.08 0.61
N LYS A 59 6.36 -17.92 -0.72
CA LYS A 59 5.53 -18.77 -1.59
C LYS A 59 4.06 -18.79 -1.14
N ALA A 60 3.59 -17.65 -0.61
CA ALA A 60 2.23 -17.48 -0.15
C ALA A 60 1.25 -17.42 -1.33
N GLN A 61 0.01 -17.85 -1.09
CA GLN A 61 -1.09 -17.61 -2.02
C GLN A 61 -1.68 -16.22 -1.76
N ILE A 62 -1.81 -15.44 -2.83
CA ILE A 62 -2.52 -14.16 -2.77
C ILE A 62 -3.98 -14.43 -3.09
N ILE A 63 -4.85 -13.92 -2.22
CA ILE A 63 -6.31 -13.94 -2.37
C ILE A 63 -6.73 -12.54 -2.78
N SER A 64 -7.13 -12.38 -4.03
CA SER A 64 -7.51 -11.09 -4.61
C SER A 64 -8.98 -11.01 -4.95
N ASP A 65 -9.63 -12.14 -5.17
CA ASP A 65 -11.04 -12.21 -5.48
C ASP A 65 -11.74 -13.41 -4.81
N GLN A 66 -13.05 -13.50 -5.01
CA GLN A 66 -13.87 -14.53 -4.38
C GLN A 66 -13.57 -15.94 -4.87
N SER A 67 -13.08 -16.11 -6.09
CA SER A 67 -12.75 -17.44 -6.65
C SER A 67 -11.54 -18.04 -5.93
N ASP A 68 -10.61 -17.22 -5.47
CA ASP A 68 -9.43 -17.68 -4.73
C ASP A 68 -9.80 -18.34 -3.38
N LEU A 69 -10.96 -17.97 -2.79
CA LEU A 69 -11.44 -18.57 -1.54
C LEU A 69 -11.96 -20.01 -1.71
N LEU A 70 -12.31 -20.39 -2.94
CA LEU A 70 -12.93 -21.69 -3.26
C LEU A 70 -11.91 -22.78 -3.59
N PHE A 71 -10.65 -22.39 -3.89
CA PHE A 71 -9.61 -23.34 -4.24
C PHE A 71 -8.99 -23.99 -3.00
N SER A 72 -8.50 -25.21 -3.19
CA SER A 72 -7.95 -26.06 -2.13
C SER A 72 -6.87 -25.33 -1.32
N ILE A 73 -6.95 -25.50 0.00
CA ILE A 73 -5.95 -24.97 0.93
C ILE A 73 -4.68 -25.85 0.85
N ASP A 74 -3.88 -25.62 -0.18
CA ASP A 74 -2.64 -26.38 -0.42
C ASP A 74 -1.39 -25.65 0.11
N LYS A 75 -1.54 -24.39 0.54
CA LYS A 75 -0.46 -23.56 1.05
C LYS A 75 -0.53 -23.45 2.56
N LYS A 76 0.59 -23.02 3.14
CA LYS A 76 0.65 -22.69 4.59
C LYS A 76 0.54 -21.20 4.85
N PHE A 77 0.75 -20.38 3.82
CA PHE A 77 0.80 -18.92 3.91
C PHE A 77 -0.17 -18.31 2.91
N TYR A 78 -1.00 -17.39 3.40
CA TYR A 78 -2.02 -16.70 2.62
C TYR A 78 -2.00 -15.21 2.89
N PHE A 79 -2.13 -14.41 1.83
CA PHE A 79 -2.26 -12.96 1.89
C PHE A 79 -3.55 -12.55 1.21
N ILE A 80 -4.42 -11.81 1.91
CA ILE A 80 -5.58 -11.15 1.33
C ILE A 80 -5.18 -9.70 1.02
N ASP A 81 -5.20 -9.30 -0.26
CA ASP A 81 -4.89 -7.94 -0.72
C ASP A 81 -6.15 -7.23 -1.19
N GLN A 82 -7.16 -7.19 -0.33
CA GLN A 82 -8.44 -6.55 -0.62
C GLN A 82 -9.19 -6.17 0.66
N ASN A 83 -10.06 -5.15 0.55
CA ASN A 83 -11.05 -4.88 1.59
C ASN A 83 -12.02 -6.05 1.72
N LEU A 84 -12.24 -6.54 2.92
CA LEU A 84 -13.06 -7.75 3.17
C LEU A 84 -14.52 -7.61 2.69
N SER A 85 -15.02 -6.37 2.59
CA SER A 85 -16.36 -6.09 2.05
C SER A 85 -16.56 -6.47 0.56
N LYS A 86 -15.49 -6.84 -0.14
CA LYS A 86 -15.54 -7.32 -1.53
C LYS A 86 -15.82 -8.82 -1.64
N PHE A 87 -15.70 -9.55 -0.54
CA PHE A 87 -15.91 -10.98 -0.50
C PHE A 87 -17.32 -11.33 0.00
N ASN A 88 -17.83 -12.47 -0.42
CA ASN A 88 -18.97 -13.08 0.24
C ASN A 88 -18.57 -13.45 1.67
N THR A 89 -19.35 -13.00 2.65
CA THR A 89 -19.02 -13.14 4.09
C THR A 89 -19.04 -14.58 4.56
N GLU A 90 -19.92 -15.43 4.03
CA GLU A 90 -19.98 -16.85 4.38
C GLU A 90 -18.77 -17.63 3.85
N LEU A 91 -18.39 -17.38 2.58
CA LEU A 91 -17.19 -17.99 2.00
C LEU A 91 -15.93 -17.54 2.74
N LEU A 92 -15.82 -16.25 3.05
CA LEU A 92 -14.71 -15.71 3.82
C LEU A 92 -14.65 -16.31 5.23
N PHE A 93 -15.81 -16.48 5.88
CA PHE A 93 -15.91 -17.15 7.19
C PHE A 93 -15.35 -18.57 7.12
N HIS A 94 -15.79 -19.37 6.15
CA HIS A 94 -15.31 -20.74 5.99
C HIS A 94 -13.81 -20.79 5.69
N PHE A 95 -13.31 -19.87 4.88
CA PHE A 95 -11.89 -19.75 4.59
C PHE A 95 -11.08 -19.43 5.87
N VAL A 96 -11.45 -18.38 6.60
CA VAL A 96 -10.78 -18.01 7.87
C VAL A 96 -10.86 -19.15 8.90
N GLN A 97 -12.01 -19.82 8.99
CA GLN A 97 -12.17 -20.99 9.87
C GLN A 97 -11.20 -22.11 9.51
N ASN A 98 -11.03 -22.41 8.22
CA ASN A 98 -10.09 -23.43 7.76
C ASN A 98 -8.64 -23.04 8.07
N ILE A 99 -8.27 -21.78 7.87
CA ILE A 99 -6.93 -21.25 8.23
C ILE A 99 -6.64 -21.50 9.71
N ILE A 100 -7.58 -21.14 10.59
CA ILE A 100 -7.42 -21.32 12.04
C ILE A 100 -7.34 -22.80 12.39
N THR A 101 -8.23 -23.64 11.86
CA THR A 101 -8.29 -25.07 12.16
C THR A 101 -7.01 -25.82 11.76
N HIS A 102 -6.42 -25.46 10.62
CA HIS A 102 -5.19 -26.10 10.14
C HIS A 102 -3.91 -25.42 10.60
N ASN A 103 -4.03 -24.39 11.43
CA ASN A 103 -2.88 -23.63 11.94
C ASN A 103 -2.03 -23.02 10.84
N TYR A 104 -2.66 -22.50 9.77
CA TYR A 104 -2.00 -21.81 8.68
C TYR A 104 -1.84 -20.30 9.00
N THR A 105 -0.96 -19.64 8.26
CA THR A 105 -0.70 -18.22 8.42
C THR A 105 -1.55 -17.42 7.44
N LEU A 106 -2.24 -16.39 7.95
CA LEU A 106 -3.06 -15.47 7.15
C LEU A 106 -2.76 -14.03 7.52
N TYR A 107 -2.38 -13.23 6.52
CA TYR A 107 -2.21 -11.79 6.64
C TYR A 107 -3.22 -11.08 5.74
N ILE A 108 -3.99 -10.17 6.33
CA ILE A 108 -5.03 -9.39 5.64
C ILE A 108 -4.53 -7.96 5.50
N PHE A 109 -4.49 -7.48 4.27
CA PHE A 109 -4.11 -6.10 3.93
C PHE A 109 -5.35 -5.35 3.45
N SER A 110 -5.74 -4.30 4.18
CA SER A 110 -6.98 -3.57 3.91
C SER A 110 -6.82 -2.08 4.25
N GLU A 111 -7.74 -1.24 3.81
CA GLU A 111 -7.81 0.16 4.27
C GLU A 111 -8.38 0.28 5.68
N PHE A 112 -9.32 -0.60 6.02
CA PHE A 112 -10.03 -0.60 7.30
C PHE A 112 -9.96 -1.98 7.92
N ASP A 113 -9.86 -2.05 9.23
CA ASP A 113 -10.04 -3.31 9.93
C ASP A 113 -11.55 -3.60 10.19
N HIS A 114 -11.86 -4.81 10.65
CA HIS A 114 -13.24 -5.22 10.92
C HIS A 114 -13.90 -4.41 12.04
N SER A 115 -13.16 -3.79 12.97
CA SER A 115 -13.72 -2.95 14.02
C SER A 115 -14.20 -1.59 13.48
N GLN A 116 -13.54 -1.08 12.44
CA GLN A 116 -13.94 0.13 11.74
C GLN A 116 -15.04 -0.15 10.72
N LYS A 117 -15.01 -1.32 10.07
CA LYS A 117 -15.98 -1.74 9.08
C LYS A 117 -16.32 -3.22 9.27
N PRO A 118 -17.32 -3.52 10.14
CA PRO A 118 -17.76 -4.88 10.40
C PRO A 118 -18.19 -5.61 9.13
N THR A 119 -17.98 -6.93 9.10
CA THR A 119 -18.35 -7.76 7.95
C THR A 119 -19.86 -8.01 7.84
N GLY A 120 -20.57 -7.82 8.93
CA GLY A 120 -22.01 -8.11 9.05
C GLY A 120 -22.31 -9.56 9.49
N LEU A 121 -21.29 -10.40 9.64
CA LEU A 121 -21.41 -11.76 10.17
C LEU A 121 -20.65 -11.84 11.52
N LEU A 122 -21.39 -11.90 12.63
CA LEU A 122 -20.83 -11.85 13.98
C LEU A 122 -19.77 -12.93 14.24
N ASP A 123 -19.97 -14.12 13.70
CA ASP A 123 -19.03 -15.23 13.84
C ASP A 123 -17.70 -14.94 13.11
N LEU A 124 -17.74 -14.29 11.97
CA LEU A 124 -16.53 -13.86 11.24
C LEU A 124 -15.83 -12.73 11.98
N ASP A 125 -16.57 -11.72 12.42
CA ASP A 125 -16.00 -10.58 13.16
C ASP A 125 -15.35 -11.07 14.48
N SER A 126 -15.94 -12.04 15.15
CA SER A 126 -15.35 -12.68 16.34
C SER A 126 -14.01 -13.36 16.04
N ARG A 127 -13.88 -14.04 14.89
CA ARG A 127 -12.61 -14.67 14.49
C ARG A 127 -11.57 -13.63 14.06
N LEU A 128 -11.99 -12.59 13.34
CA LEU A 128 -11.10 -11.50 12.95
C LEU A 128 -10.56 -10.73 14.16
N SER A 129 -11.27 -10.73 15.28
CA SER A 129 -10.80 -10.12 16.52
C SER A 129 -9.57 -10.83 17.13
N LEU A 130 -9.28 -12.07 16.72
CA LEU A 130 -8.10 -12.82 17.13
C LEU A 130 -6.82 -12.39 16.38
N PHE A 131 -6.97 -11.61 15.31
CA PHE A 131 -5.83 -11.17 14.51
C PHE A 131 -5.05 -10.07 15.21
N ASN A 132 -3.73 -10.18 15.19
CA ASN A 132 -2.85 -9.10 15.61
C ASN A 132 -2.97 -7.92 14.63
N LYS A 133 -3.17 -6.71 15.15
CA LYS A 133 -3.42 -5.53 14.34
C LYS A 133 -2.15 -4.70 14.19
N PHE A 134 -1.83 -4.37 12.96
CA PHE A 134 -0.72 -3.50 12.57
C PHE A 134 -1.24 -2.38 11.68
N ASN A 135 -0.65 -1.21 11.77
CA ASN A 135 -1.06 -0.08 10.94
C ASN A 135 0.15 0.53 10.21
N LEU A 136 0.03 0.67 8.89
CA LEU A 136 0.93 1.50 8.09
C LEU A 136 0.54 2.96 8.33
N ASN A 137 1.25 3.60 9.25
CA ASN A 137 1.01 4.99 9.61
C ASN A 137 1.24 5.92 8.42
N GLU A 138 0.63 7.10 8.45
CA GLU A 138 0.90 8.14 7.45
C GLU A 138 2.37 8.56 7.51
N PRO A 139 2.96 8.92 6.36
CA PRO A 139 4.39 9.16 6.26
C PRO A 139 4.82 10.43 7.01
N ASP A 140 5.92 10.33 7.73
CA ASP A 140 6.64 11.49 8.26
C ASP A 140 7.33 12.31 7.14
N ASP A 141 7.98 13.40 7.48
CA ASP A 141 8.66 14.26 6.50
C ASP A 141 9.78 13.51 5.77
N GLN A 142 10.53 12.65 6.47
CA GLN A 142 11.64 11.92 5.87
C GLN A 142 11.14 10.84 4.91
N LEU A 143 10.12 10.08 5.29
CA LEU A 143 9.49 9.09 4.43
C LEU A 143 8.83 9.76 3.22
N THR A 144 8.17 10.92 3.41
CA THR A 144 7.59 11.73 2.34
C THR A 144 8.64 12.10 1.29
N ILE A 145 9.79 12.64 1.71
CA ILE A 145 10.89 13.02 0.82
C ILE A 145 11.43 11.78 0.08
N ASN A 146 11.63 10.67 0.78
CA ASN A 146 12.16 9.45 0.18
C ASN A 146 11.18 8.84 -0.85
N LEU A 147 9.89 8.87 -0.56
CA LEU A 147 8.84 8.42 -1.49
C LEU A 147 8.75 9.32 -2.73
N LEU A 148 8.82 10.64 -2.55
CA LEU A 148 8.88 11.58 -3.68
C LEU A 148 10.09 11.30 -4.57
N LYS A 149 11.30 11.16 -3.98
CA LYS A 149 12.51 10.80 -4.73
C LYS A 149 12.32 9.49 -5.51
N LYS A 150 11.74 8.48 -4.87
CA LYS A 150 11.45 7.20 -5.50
C LYS A 150 10.50 7.36 -6.69
N PHE A 151 9.34 8.02 -6.50
CA PHE A 151 8.35 8.17 -7.56
C PHE A 151 8.88 9.00 -8.73
N LEU A 152 9.64 10.07 -8.47
CA LEU A 152 10.27 10.86 -9.50
C LEU A 152 11.33 10.04 -10.28
N LYS A 153 12.16 9.28 -9.58
CA LYS A 153 13.16 8.38 -10.19
C LYS A 153 12.54 7.33 -11.11
N ILE A 154 11.46 6.69 -10.66
CA ILE A 154 10.72 5.68 -11.45
C ILE A 154 10.26 6.28 -12.80
N ASN A 155 9.86 7.54 -12.80
CA ASN A 155 9.39 8.24 -13.98
C ASN A 155 10.50 8.97 -14.74
N SER A 156 11.76 8.71 -14.41
CA SER A 156 12.92 9.37 -15.03
C SER A 156 12.87 10.90 -14.93
N ILE A 157 12.22 11.42 -13.88
CA ILE A 157 12.11 12.84 -13.60
C ILE A 157 13.26 13.27 -12.69
N THR A 158 14.01 14.26 -13.16
CA THR A 158 15.08 14.88 -12.37
C THR A 158 14.69 16.32 -12.04
N ILE A 159 14.57 16.61 -10.74
CA ILE A 159 14.38 17.98 -10.23
C ILE A 159 15.41 18.27 -9.14
N ASN A 160 15.61 19.55 -8.83
CA ASN A 160 16.55 19.97 -7.81
C ASN A 160 16.15 19.42 -6.45
N GLU A 161 17.10 18.87 -5.71
CA GLU A 161 16.88 18.28 -4.38
C GLU A 161 16.31 19.31 -3.39
N THR A 162 16.69 20.56 -3.49
CA THR A 162 16.13 21.66 -2.69
C THR A 162 14.62 21.81 -2.86
N ILE A 163 14.11 21.53 -4.05
CA ILE A 163 12.68 21.55 -4.33
C ILE A 163 12.00 20.36 -3.64
N ILE A 164 12.58 19.15 -3.74
CA ILE A 164 12.01 17.94 -3.15
C ILE A 164 11.86 18.10 -1.63
N VAL A 165 12.85 18.67 -0.97
CA VAL A 165 12.84 18.90 0.50
C VAL A 165 11.78 19.92 0.92
N GLU A 166 11.43 20.87 0.06
CA GLU A 166 10.40 21.88 0.36
C GLU A 166 8.97 21.38 0.09
N LEU A 167 8.78 20.40 -0.79
CA LEU A 167 7.45 19.90 -1.19
C LEU A 167 6.54 19.47 -0.03
N PRO A 168 7.02 18.79 1.03
CA PRO A 168 6.17 18.39 2.16
C PRO A 168 5.43 19.55 2.86
N LYS A 169 5.85 20.79 2.63
CA LYS A 169 5.19 21.99 3.18
C LYS A 169 3.92 22.38 2.42
N TYR A 170 3.75 21.90 1.20
CA TYR A 170 2.69 22.32 0.27
C TYR A 170 1.71 21.20 -0.06
N ILE A 171 1.99 19.98 0.34
CA ILE A 171 1.17 18.82 0.02
C ILE A 171 0.52 18.21 1.27
N ASN A 172 -0.58 17.50 1.06
CA ASN A 172 -1.12 16.65 2.11
C ASN A 172 -0.15 15.50 2.41
N ARG A 173 0.24 15.36 3.68
CA ARG A 173 1.20 14.34 4.14
C ARG A 173 0.53 12.97 4.25
N THR A 174 -0.07 12.53 3.16
CA THR A 174 -0.65 11.21 3.00
C THR A 174 0.04 10.52 1.83
N TYR A 175 0.02 9.19 1.81
CA TYR A 175 0.57 8.44 0.68
C TYR A 175 -0.08 8.82 -0.66
N LEU A 176 -1.39 9.07 -0.64
CA LEU A 176 -2.11 9.56 -1.81
C LEU A 176 -1.68 10.97 -2.22
N GLY A 177 -1.48 11.86 -1.25
CA GLY A 177 -0.99 13.22 -1.49
C GLY A 177 0.40 13.24 -2.13
N ILE A 178 1.31 12.38 -1.64
CA ILE A 178 2.66 12.20 -2.20
C ILE A 178 2.59 11.67 -3.63
N TYR A 179 1.74 10.65 -3.88
CA TYR A 179 1.53 10.09 -5.20
C TYR A 179 0.98 11.13 -6.18
N ASN A 180 -0.02 11.91 -5.76
CA ASN A 180 -0.59 12.98 -6.58
C ASN A 180 0.44 14.06 -6.86
N CYS A 181 1.23 14.47 -5.87
CA CYS A 181 2.31 15.45 -6.04
C CYS A 181 3.32 15.02 -7.12
N ALA A 182 3.72 13.74 -7.13
CA ALA A 182 4.62 13.25 -8.17
C ALA A 182 4.00 13.31 -9.58
N ASN A 183 2.67 13.06 -9.68
CA ASN A 183 1.94 13.23 -10.93
C ASN A 183 1.85 14.71 -11.35
N ASP A 184 1.52 15.60 -10.40
CA ASP A 184 1.42 17.04 -10.66
C ASP A 184 2.75 17.61 -11.18
N ILE A 185 3.87 17.19 -10.58
CA ILE A 185 5.22 17.56 -11.04
C ILE A 185 5.45 17.09 -12.47
N ASN A 186 5.03 15.87 -12.81
CA ASN A 186 5.15 15.35 -14.18
C ASN A 186 4.36 16.22 -15.17
N HIS A 187 3.14 16.59 -14.83
CA HIS A 187 2.31 17.49 -15.63
C HIS A 187 2.91 18.88 -15.76
N LEU A 188 3.43 19.45 -14.67
CA LEU A 188 4.07 20.77 -14.68
C LEU A 188 5.31 20.80 -15.56
N LEU A 189 6.15 19.77 -15.51
CA LEU A 189 7.34 19.64 -16.38
C LEU A 189 6.95 19.58 -17.85
N TYR A 190 5.92 18.80 -18.18
CA TYR A 190 5.44 18.70 -19.56
C TYR A 190 4.93 20.05 -20.07
N ASN A 191 4.15 20.76 -19.28
CA ASN A 191 3.55 22.04 -19.68
C ASN A 191 4.56 23.21 -19.73
N ASN A 192 5.70 23.10 -19.04
CA ASN A 192 6.69 24.17 -18.91
C ASN A 192 8.05 23.84 -19.60
N ASN A 193 8.02 23.06 -20.69
CA ASN A 193 9.22 22.68 -21.45
C ASN A 193 10.34 22.09 -20.54
N HIS A 194 9.99 21.24 -19.61
CA HIS A 194 10.87 20.60 -18.64
C HIS A 194 11.57 21.56 -17.65
N ASN A 195 11.13 22.80 -17.55
CA ASN A 195 11.62 23.77 -16.57
C ASN A 195 10.67 23.82 -15.37
N ILE A 196 11.16 23.47 -14.20
CA ILE A 196 10.44 23.57 -12.94
C ILE A 196 11.28 24.31 -11.90
N ASN A 197 10.65 25.22 -11.18
CA ASN A 197 11.27 25.93 -10.06
C ASN A 197 10.31 26.02 -8.89
N LEU A 198 10.83 26.37 -7.72
CA LEU A 198 10.05 26.42 -6.48
C LEU A 198 8.89 27.42 -6.57
N LYS A 199 9.05 28.52 -7.29
CA LYS A 199 7.99 29.52 -7.46
C LYS A 199 6.79 28.93 -8.21
N LEU A 200 7.04 28.25 -9.33
CA LEU A 200 5.98 27.61 -10.12
C LEU A 200 5.20 26.58 -9.29
N ILE A 201 5.90 25.79 -8.45
CA ILE A 201 5.26 24.82 -7.56
C ILE A 201 4.40 25.53 -6.51
N LYS A 202 4.93 26.58 -5.86
CA LYS A 202 4.17 27.37 -4.89
C LYS A 202 2.92 27.98 -5.51
N ASP A 203 3.04 28.57 -6.67
CA ASP A 203 1.91 29.17 -7.37
C ASP A 203 0.86 28.13 -7.73
N PHE A 204 1.28 26.90 -8.13
CA PHE A 204 0.39 25.79 -8.43
C PHE A 204 -0.39 25.34 -7.20
N TYR A 205 0.28 25.07 -6.06
CA TYR A 205 -0.38 24.57 -4.85
C TYR A 205 -1.14 25.67 -4.07
N ASN A 206 -0.84 26.94 -4.26
CA ASN A 206 -1.61 28.05 -3.67
C ASN A 206 -2.86 28.40 -4.48
N ALA A 207 -2.98 27.91 -5.72
CA ALA A 207 -4.15 28.10 -6.57
C ALA A 207 -5.24 27.03 -6.42
N ILE A 208 -4.92 25.94 -5.69
CA ILE A 208 -5.83 24.83 -5.37
C ILE A 208 -6.37 25.03 -3.95
#